data_1bf637fd5d25a4f6fb8554f066c65292
#
_entry.id   1bf637fd5d25a4f6fb8554f066c65292
#
_cell.length_a   1.000
_cell.length_b   1.000
_cell.length_c   1.000
_cell.angle_alpha   90.00
_cell.angle_beta   90.00
_cell.angle_gamma   90.00
#
_symmetry.space_group_name_H-M   'P 1'
#
loop_
_entity.id
_entity.type
_entity.pdbx_description
1 polymer ?
#
loop_
_entity_poly.entity_id
_entity_poly.type
_entity_poly.pdbx_seq_one_letter_code
_entity_poly.pdbx_strand_id
1 'polypeptide(L)'
;MIKTKKIPQRKCVGCNEMKDKKSLLRIVRSPEGEISLDLTGKKNGRGAYVCHDKACITKAVKEKRLERALEKSISDEVYNKLLEDFDHGQQ
;
A
#
# COMPACT_ATOMS: atom_id res chain seq x y z
N MET A 1 35.89 -1.76 -6.83
CA MET A 1 34.66 -2.51 -6.65
C MET A 1 33.44 -1.61 -6.63
N ILE A 2 32.50 -1.87 -7.49
CA ILE A 2 31.31 -1.03 -7.59
C ILE A 2 30.28 -1.48 -6.57
N LYS A 3 29.87 -0.54 -5.74
CA LYS A 3 28.79 -0.80 -4.81
C LYS A 3 27.46 -0.67 -5.52
N THR A 4 26.78 -1.77 -5.64
CA THR A 4 25.44 -1.73 -6.17
C THR A 4 24.51 -1.19 -5.09
N LYS A 5 23.78 -0.16 -5.43
CA LYS A 5 22.76 0.36 -4.53
C LYS A 5 21.69 -0.70 -4.35
N LYS A 6 21.51 -1.15 -3.12
CA LYS A 6 20.44 -2.09 -2.85
C LYS A 6 19.10 -1.37 -2.92
N ILE A 7 18.23 -1.87 -3.77
CA ILE A 7 16.87 -1.36 -3.83
C ILE A 7 16.11 -1.97 -2.66
N PRO A 8 15.50 -1.15 -1.80
CA PRO A 8 14.75 -1.70 -0.67
C PRO A 8 13.59 -2.55 -1.16
N GLN A 9 13.42 -3.69 -0.52
CA GLN A 9 12.31 -4.58 -0.82
C GLN A 9 11.27 -4.50 0.27
N ARG A 10 10.02 -4.65 -0.12
CA ARG A 10 8.90 -4.63 0.80
C ARG A 10 7.95 -5.77 0.45
N LYS A 11 7.17 -6.18 1.42
CA LYS A 11 6.24 -7.26 1.25
C LYS A 11 4.87 -6.72 0.87
N CYS A 12 4.29 -7.29 -0.19
CA CYS A 12 2.90 -6.99 -0.55
C CYS A 12 1.98 -7.65 0.47
N VAL A 13 1.16 -6.84 1.16
CA VAL A 13 0.26 -7.41 2.17
C VAL A 13 -0.92 -8.15 1.55
N GLY A 14 -1.08 -8.07 0.24
CA GLY A 14 -2.10 -8.84 -0.47
C GLY A 14 -1.64 -10.25 -0.80
N CYS A 15 -0.50 -10.38 -1.47
CA CYS A 15 -0.02 -11.69 -1.93
C CYS A 15 1.17 -12.23 -1.14
N ASN A 16 1.71 -11.45 -0.19
CA ASN A 16 2.86 -11.83 0.64
C ASN A 16 4.18 -12.02 -0.09
N GLU A 17 4.28 -11.53 -1.31
CA GLU A 17 5.53 -11.61 -2.07
C GLU A 17 6.42 -10.41 -1.77
N MET A 18 7.72 -10.66 -1.71
CA MET A 18 8.68 -9.58 -1.58
C MET A 18 8.98 -9.00 -2.95
N LYS A 19 8.90 -7.70 -3.06
CA LYS A 19 9.16 -7.01 -4.32
C LYS A 19 9.90 -5.71 -4.06
N ASP A 20 10.51 -5.16 -5.10
CA ASP A 20 11.16 -3.87 -4.97
C ASP A 20 10.14 -2.82 -4.57
N LYS A 21 10.54 -1.96 -3.64
CA LYS A 21 9.67 -0.89 -3.16
C LYS A 21 9.06 -0.09 -4.31
N LYS A 22 9.83 0.12 -5.37
CA LYS A 22 9.37 0.88 -6.53
C LYS A 22 8.29 0.17 -7.34
N SER A 23 8.19 -1.14 -7.19
CA SER A 23 7.18 -1.94 -7.87
C SER A 23 5.89 -2.05 -7.08
N LEU A 24 5.86 -1.48 -5.89
CA LEU A 24 4.72 -1.57 -4.99
C LEU A 24 4.08 -0.21 -4.80
N LEU A 25 2.80 -0.26 -4.48
CA LEU A 25 2.01 0.91 -4.14
C LEU A 25 1.99 1.03 -2.62
N ARG A 26 2.16 2.23 -2.11
CA ARG A 26 2.13 2.47 -0.68
C ARG A 26 0.75 2.96 -0.27
N ILE A 27 0.20 2.34 0.77
CA ILE A 27 -1.04 2.81 1.40
C ILE A 27 -0.63 3.32 2.77
N VAL A 28 -1.05 4.52 3.13
CA VAL A 28 -0.58 5.18 4.34
C VAL A 28 -1.75 5.56 5.24
N ARG A 29 -1.52 5.41 6.55
CA ARG A 29 -2.41 5.96 7.56
C ARG A 29 -1.71 7.19 8.12
N SER A 30 -2.32 8.36 7.93
CA SER A 30 -1.75 9.60 8.43
C SER A 30 -1.78 9.65 9.96
N PRO A 31 -1.04 10.58 10.57
CA PRO A 31 -1.11 10.75 12.03
C PRO A 31 -2.52 11.06 12.52
N GLU A 32 -3.36 11.65 11.66
CA GLU A 32 -4.76 11.94 11.99
C GLU A 32 -5.68 10.73 11.82
N GLY A 33 -5.15 9.64 11.29
CA GLY A 33 -5.91 8.41 11.10
C GLY A 33 -6.55 8.25 9.74
N GLU A 34 -6.25 9.10 8.79
CA GLU A 34 -6.78 8.98 7.44
C GLU A 34 -5.97 7.97 6.64
N ILE A 35 -6.67 7.11 5.92
CA ILE A 35 -6.04 6.10 5.07
C ILE A 35 -6.18 6.52 3.62
N SER A 36 -5.06 6.54 2.89
CA SER A 36 -5.05 6.96 1.50
C SER A 36 -3.89 6.31 0.75
N LEU A 37 -3.94 6.39 -0.58
CA LEU A 37 -2.81 5.97 -1.41
C LEU A 37 -1.75 7.05 -1.37
N ASP A 38 -0.50 6.61 -1.30
CA ASP A 38 0.64 7.52 -1.35
C ASP A 38 1.41 7.25 -2.62
N LEU A 39 1.08 7.99 -3.66
CA LEU A 39 1.70 7.81 -4.97
C LEU A 39 3.11 8.38 -5.03
N THR A 40 3.48 9.23 -4.10
CA THR A 40 4.81 9.85 -4.08
C THR A 40 5.79 9.13 -3.16
N GLY A 41 5.26 8.34 -2.22
CA GLY A 41 6.08 7.70 -1.20
C GLY A 41 6.55 8.63 -0.10
N LYS A 42 6.03 9.86 -0.07
CA LYS A 42 6.50 10.89 0.86
C LYS A 42 5.50 11.29 1.93
N LYS A 43 4.30 10.74 1.89
CA LYS A 43 3.29 11.05 2.89
C LYS A 43 3.72 10.55 4.27
N ASN A 44 3.51 11.39 5.26
CA ASN A 44 3.85 11.07 6.62
C ASN A 44 2.81 10.11 7.21
N GLY A 45 3.29 9.09 7.93
CA GLY A 45 2.40 8.15 8.60
C GLY A 45 2.89 6.72 8.47
N ARG A 46 2.04 5.80 8.94
CA ARG A 46 2.35 4.38 8.88
C ARG A 46 1.97 3.83 7.51
N GLY A 47 2.89 3.15 6.86
CA GLY A 47 2.67 2.66 5.50
C GLY A 47 2.61 1.15 5.40
N ALA A 48 1.88 0.69 4.38
CA ALA A 48 1.85 -0.71 3.99
C ALA A 48 1.97 -0.74 2.47
N TYR A 49 2.45 -1.85 1.94
CA TYR A 49 2.71 -1.95 0.51
C TYR A 49 1.87 -3.05 -0.12
N VAL A 50 1.40 -2.78 -1.33
CA VAL A 50 0.65 -3.76 -2.14
C VAL A 50 1.12 -3.66 -3.57
N CYS A 51 0.93 -4.72 -4.34
CA CYS A 51 1.20 -4.68 -5.77
C CYS A 51 0.32 -3.63 -6.46
N HIS A 52 0.78 -3.11 -7.60
CA HIS A 52 -0.05 -2.26 -8.45
C HIS A 52 -1.11 -3.12 -9.15
N ASP A 53 -1.99 -3.69 -8.35
CA ASP A 53 -2.96 -4.66 -8.82
C ASP A 53 -4.17 -4.59 -7.89
N LYS A 54 -5.32 -4.34 -8.49
CA LYS A 54 -6.57 -4.26 -7.77
C LYS A 54 -6.84 -5.53 -6.95
N ALA A 55 -6.46 -6.68 -7.49
CA ALA A 55 -6.65 -7.95 -6.81
C ALA A 55 -5.88 -8.00 -5.49
N CYS A 56 -4.66 -7.46 -5.46
CA CYS A 56 -3.88 -7.42 -4.22
C CYS A 56 -4.46 -6.47 -3.20
N ILE A 57 -4.98 -5.32 -3.65
CA ILE A 57 -5.63 -4.37 -2.75
C ILE A 57 -6.88 -5.01 -2.15
N THR A 58 -7.69 -5.63 -2.99
CA THR A 58 -8.91 -6.30 -2.54
C THR A 58 -8.62 -7.40 -1.53
N LYS A 59 -7.62 -8.24 -1.83
CA LYS A 59 -7.25 -9.32 -0.94
C LYS A 59 -6.72 -8.79 0.39
N ALA A 60 -5.92 -7.74 0.35
CA ALA A 60 -5.37 -7.14 1.56
C ALA A 60 -6.47 -6.62 2.48
N VAL A 61 -7.50 -6.01 1.90
CA VAL A 61 -8.62 -5.50 2.68
C VAL A 61 -9.49 -6.63 3.19
N LYS A 62 -9.87 -7.56 2.32
CA LYS A 62 -10.81 -8.65 2.68
C LYS A 62 -10.23 -9.61 3.71
N GLU A 63 -8.93 -9.85 3.67
CA GLU A 63 -8.28 -10.73 4.63
C GLU A 63 -7.77 -9.95 5.84
N LYS A 64 -8.13 -8.70 5.95
CA LYS A 64 -7.77 -7.82 7.07
C LYS A 64 -6.27 -7.65 7.28
N ARG A 65 -5.49 -7.93 6.25
CA ARG A 65 -4.04 -7.77 6.32
C ARG A 65 -3.63 -6.32 6.31
N LEU A 66 -4.34 -5.50 5.51
CA LEU A 66 -4.08 -4.07 5.47
C LEU A 66 -4.46 -3.43 6.81
N GLU A 67 -5.58 -3.83 7.38
CA GLU A 67 -6.01 -3.39 8.69
C GLU A 67 -4.95 -3.63 9.75
N ARG A 68 -4.39 -4.84 9.76
CA ARG A 68 -3.35 -5.19 10.71
C ARG A 68 -2.07 -4.39 10.48
N ALA A 69 -1.69 -4.22 9.22
CA ALA A 69 -0.47 -3.50 8.89
C ALA A 69 -0.56 -2.04 9.29
N LEU A 70 -1.71 -1.43 9.10
CA LEU A 70 -1.93 -0.02 9.42
C LEU A 70 -2.47 0.21 10.83
N GLU A 71 -2.82 -0.88 11.52
CA GLU A 71 -3.39 -0.83 12.86
C GLU A 71 -4.62 0.07 12.94
N LYS A 72 -5.47 -0.04 11.93
CA LYS A 72 -6.69 0.73 11.85
C LYS A 72 -7.71 0.01 10.99
N SER A 73 -8.98 0.05 11.40
CA SER A 73 -10.07 -0.55 10.65
C SER A 73 -10.24 0.10 9.29
N ILE A 74 -10.52 -0.73 8.29
CA ILE A 74 -10.78 -0.27 6.93
C ILE A 74 -12.27 -0.41 6.65
N SER A 75 -12.97 0.71 6.60
CA SER A 75 -14.40 0.70 6.27
C SER A 75 -14.61 0.48 4.78
N ASP A 76 -15.84 0.13 4.42
CA ASP A 76 -16.17 -0.03 2.99
C ASP A 76 -15.95 1.27 2.23
N GLU A 77 -16.23 2.40 2.85
CA GLU A 77 -16.00 3.70 2.23
C GLU A 77 -14.52 3.92 1.92
N VAL A 78 -13.66 3.60 2.88
CA VAL A 78 -12.22 3.73 2.68
C VAL A 78 -11.74 2.78 1.59
N TYR A 79 -12.22 1.54 1.62
CA TYR A 79 -11.87 0.56 0.61
C TYR A 79 -12.26 1.05 -0.79
N ASN A 80 -13.50 1.52 -0.95
CA ASN A 80 -13.97 2.02 -2.24
C ASN A 80 -13.16 3.21 -2.71
N LYS A 81 -12.80 4.10 -1.79
CA LYS A 81 -11.97 5.25 -2.13
C LYS A 81 -10.56 4.82 -2.56
N LEU A 82 -10.00 3.82 -1.91
CA LEU A 82 -8.68 3.30 -2.30
C LEU A 82 -8.71 2.75 -3.73
N LEU A 83 -9.77 2.01 -4.07
CA LEU A 83 -9.91 1.47 -5.43
C LEU A 83 -10.10 2.59 -6.45
N GLU A 84 -10.87 3.59 -6.11
CA GLU A 84 -11.11 4.75 -6.96
C GLU A 84 -9.81 5.50 -7.21
N ASP A 85 -9.07 5.79 -6.15
CA ASP A 85 -7.79 6.47 -6.26
C ASP A 85 -6.77 5.64 -7.04
N PHE A 86 -6.81 4.33 -6.87
CA PHE A 86 -5.96 3.44 -7.62
C PHE A 86 -6.23 3.54 -9.12
N ASP A 87 -7.51 3.51 -9.51
CA ASP A 87 -7.88 3.61 -10.92
C ASP A 87 -7.42 4.95 -11.52
N HIS A 88 -7.60 6.03 -10.78
CA HIS A 88 -7.18 7.35 -11.23
C HIS A 88 -5.66 7.49 -11.30
N GLY A 89 -4.98 6.87 -10.36
CA GLY A 89 -3.52 6.93 -10.30
C GLY A 89 -2.81 6.13 -11.38
N GLN A 90 -3.53 5.30 -12.10
CA GLN A 90 -2.95 4.49 -13.17
C GLN A 90 -2.84 5.21 -14.50
N GLN A 91 -3.33 6.41 -14.59
CA GLN A 91 -3.31 7.16 -15.85
C GLN A 91 -1.99 7.84 -16.12
#